data_33df7a0dd021382b0696b4e006c6eba7
#
_entry.id   33df7a0dd021382b0696b4e006c6eba7
#
_cell.length_a   1.000
_cell.length_b   1.000
_cell.length_c   1.000
_cell.angle_alpha   90.00
_cell.angle_beta   90.00
_cell.angle_gamma   90.00
#
_symmetry.space_group_name_H-M   'P 1'
#
loop_
_entity.id
_entity.type
_entity.pdbx_description
1 polymer ?
#
loop_
_entity_poly.entity_id
_entity_poly.type
_entity_poly.pdbx_seq_one_letter_code
_entity_poly.pdbx_strand_id
1 'polypeptide(L)'
;MPSPSPASPQPQPPHPPQSTPTPIPIPAHNHNHEHSPLLPPQSIPEEPPHLPTSITLPLSLSHLLSTWNSRTFEFGAVLFLATIFPGTLLPTSLYALVRAGAAVVCAPWVVGGLVDGDGDGDGERRLRVVRGSIVGQRIAVAASCLCFWYLWYDTAIKTPLRYGIFAVLALLACVEKLAAILNLVAVERDWVVVIAGDNEKNLRDLNSQMRRIDLCCKLGGPLFIALLDGISTNIAILTTLAMNILSVGVEYYAIANVFNTVPTLRHPPTLSTPTPTTTSTSSSETTTTTPFLSTLQSLLPALTFYLTHPAFLPSISLSLLYFTVLSFGGNMVAYLLSAHYSSTNVGIIRTVAVIFEISATWIAPGVMSRMGPVRAGMWFLSWQMIWLTGGVVGFLRGGGGKNDDGDDGGFLAASWLVVGVVASRVGLWGFDLCAQIIIQEEVSPPTRGTFSSIESSFQNTFELASFAATMVFSRPDQFRYPVLMSCGAIYVAGALYAAFVRRRRGHLLHFSKCVGEVKGKKRGDDGVERPLLAGLVEGDGGREGGRGREEV
;
A
#
# COMPACT_ATOMS: atom_id res chain seq x y z
N MET A 1 -5.94 -71.44 26.89
CA MET A 1 -5.19 -71.32 25.63
C MET A 1 -4.23 -70.14 25.82
N PRO A 2 -2.93 -70.39 25.71
CA PRO A 2 -1.89 -69.42 26.11
C PRO A 2 -1.54 -68.43 24.99
N SER A 3 -1.20 -67.20 25.42
CA SER A 3 -0.65 -66.13 24.63
C SER A 3 0.76 -66.40 24.11
N PRO A 4 1.14 -65.96 22.90
CA PRO A 4 2.51 -66.15 22.40
C PRO A 4 3.47 -65.05 22.93
N SER A 5 4.67 -65.52 23.28
CA SER A 5 5.84 -64.75 23.71
C SER A 5 6.45 -63.87 22.59
N PRO A 6 7.22 -62.85 22.94
CA PRO A 6 7.83 -61.92 21.99
C PRO A 6 9.10 -62.52 21.36
N ALA A 7 9.26 -62.25 20.06
CA ALA A 7 10.39 -62.69 19.25
C ALA A 7 11.68 -61.92 19.56
N SER A 8 12.81 -62.60 19.56
CA SER A 8 14.17 -62.13 19.76
C SER A 8 14.68 -61.25 18.60
N PRO A 9 15.57 -60.29 18.82
CA PRO A 9 16.12 -59.43 17.76
C PRO A 9 17.19 -60.14 16.93
N GLN A 10 17.14 -59.99 15.61
CA GLN A 10 18.16 -60.44 14.66
C GLN A 10 19.43 -59.57 14.75
N PRO A 11 20.63 -60.15 14.55
CA PRO A 11 21.90 -59.44 14.56
C PRO A 11 22.12 -58.63 13.27
N GLN A 12 22.63 -57.41 13.45
CA GLN A 12 23.06 -56.50 12.37
C GLN A 12 24.39 -57.00 11.74
N PRO A 13 24.59 -56.77 10.42
CA PRO A 13 25.86 -57.09 9.76
C PRO A 13 26.99 -56.13 10.15
N PRO A 14 28.27 -56.59 10.10
CA PRO A 14 29.42 -55.80 10.58
C PRO A 14 29.79 -54.66 9.64
N HIS A 15 30.18 -53.52 10.23
CA HIS A 15 30.70 -52.33 9.55
C HIS A 15 32.05 -52.63 8.88
N PRO A 16 32.33 -52.02 7.68
CA PRO A 16 33.65 -52.14 7.05
C PRO A 16 34.71 -51.31 7.84
N PRO A 17 35.99 -51.71 7.80
CA PRO A 17 37.04 -51.11 8.59
C PRO A 17 37.39 -49.69 8.10
N GLN A 18 37.58 -48.79 9.05
CA GLN A 18 38.09 -47.43 8.84
C GLN A 18 39.55 -47.50 8.39
N SER A 19 39.84 -46.90 7.23
CA SER A 19 41.19 -46.70 6.72
C SER A 19 41.88 -45.56 7.47
N THR A 20 43.01 -45.85 8.07
CA THR A 20 43.97 -44.92 8.69
C THR A 20 44.57 -43.96 7.67
N PRO A 21 44.71 -42.65 7.96
CA PRO A 21 45.36 -41.74 7.04
C PRO A 21 46.87 -41.93 7.02
N THR A 22 47.44 -42.07 5.84
CA THR A 22 48.88 -42.12 5.55
C THR A 22 49.49 -40.71 5.70
N PRO A 23 50.69 -40.57 6.29
CA PRO A 23 51.36 -39.28 6.45
C PRO A 23 51.88 -38.76 5.08
N ILE A 24 51.60 -37.52 4.76
CA ILE A 24 52.09 -36.78 3.60
C ILE A 24 53.55 -36.39 3.86
N PRO A 25 54.53 -36.62 2.92
CA PRO A 25 55.91 -36.19 3.08
C PRO A 25 56.03 -34.66 2.89
N ILE A 26 56.77 -34.04 3.78
CA ILE A 26 57.18 -32.61 3.73
C ILE A 26 58.22 -32.45 2.63
N PRO A 27 58.03 -31.57 1.61
CA PRO A 27 59.11 -31.26 0.64
C PRO A 27 60.12 -30.30 1.25
N ALA A 28 61.39 -30.60 1.03
CA ALA A 28 62.56 -29.81 1.44
C ALA A 28 62.55 -28.42 0.73
N HIS A 29 62.90 -27.38 1.49
CA HIS A 29 63.20 -26.03 1.00
C HIS A 29 64.32 -26.05 -0.05
N ASN A 30 63.98 -25.62 -1.27
CA ASN A 30 64.97 -25.24 -2.25
C ASN A 30 64.75 -23.75 -2.61
N HIS A 31 65.70 -22.89 -2.23
CA HIS A 31 65.75 -21.48 -2.61
C HIS A 31 66.13 -21.37 -4.08
N ASN A 32 65.14 -21.13 -4.95
CA ASN A 32 65.38 -20.52 -6.24
C ASN A 32 64.32 -19.44 -6.46
N HIS A 33 64.78 -18.22 -6.57
CA HIS A 33 64.01 -17.06 -7.02
C HIS A 33 63.55 -17.28 -8.47
N GLU A 34 62.34 -17.76 -8.66
CA GLU A 34 61.67 -17.67 -9.95
C GLU A 34 60.44 -16.79 -9.79
N HIS A 35 60.31 -15.80 -10.63
CA HIS A 35 59.22 -14.85 -10.71
C HIS A 35 57.89 -15.60 -10.86
N SER A 36 57.06 -15.61 -9.80
CA SER A 36 55.67 -16.00 -9.89
C SER A 36 54.96 -15.08 -10.88
N PRO A 37 54.18 -15.60 -11.87
CA PRO A 37 53.35 -14.75 -12.72
C PRO A 37 52.35 -13.98 -11.84
N LEU A 38 52.38 -12.67 -11.97
CA LEU A 38 51.33 -11.80 -11.39
C LEU A 38 49.98 -12.32 -11.85
N LEU A 39 49.13 -12.71 -10.92
CA LEU A 39 47.72 -12.99 -11.19
C LEU A 39 47.17 -11.81 -12.03
N PRO A 40 46.45 -12.08 -13.12
CA PRO A 40 45.83 -11.01 -13.89
C PRO A 40 45.00 -10.17 -12.91
N PRO A 41 45.01 -8.82 -13.07
CA PRO A 41 44.20 -7.98 -12.19
C PRO A 41 42.79 -8.49 -12.23
N GLN A 42 42.23 -8.85 -11.05
CA GLN A 42 40.82 -9.16 -10.92
C GLN A 42 40.07 -7.98 -11.54
N SER A 43 39.39 -8.22 -12.65
CA SER A 43 38.49 -7.26 -13.26
C SER A 43 37.53 -6.83 -12.13
N ILE A 44 37.62 -5.55 -11.75
CA ILE A 44 36.62 -4.90 -10.90
C ILE A 44 35.30 -5.30 -11.54
N PRO A 45 34.31 -5.87 -10.79
CA PRO A 45 33.01 -6.19 -11.36
C PRO A 45 32.50 -4.91 -12.02
N GLU A 46 32.37 -4.90 -13.35
CA GLU A 46 31.73 -3.79 -14.06
C GLU A 46 30.39 -3.59 -13.42
N GLU A 47 30.17 -2.38 -12.88
CA GLU A 47 28.84 -2.01 -12.37
C GLU A 47 27.83 -2.31 -13.49
N PRO A 48 26.79 -3.09 -13.21
CA PRO A 48 25.84 -3.46 -14.26
C PRO A 48 25.30 -2.19 -14.91
N PRO A 49 25.20 -2.16 -16.24
CA PRO A 49 24.91 -0.94 -16.97
C PRO A 49 23.58 -0.33 -16.49
N HIS A 50 23.64 0.95 -16.15
CA HIS A 50 22.43 1.72 -15.83
C HIS A 50 21.48 1.70 -17.04
N LEU A 51 20.17 1.61 -16.77
CA LEU A 51 19.17 1.68 -17.83
C LEU A 51 19.33 2.99 -18.62
N PRO A 52 19.35 2.93 -19.96
CA PRO A 52 19.53 4.11 -20.80
C PRO A 52 18.35 5.08 -20.61
N THR A 53 18.66 6.37 -20.65
CA THR A 53 17.65 7.45 -20.51
C THR A 53 16.60 7.41 -21.63
N SER A 54 16.93 6.82 -22.77
CA SER A 54 15.98 6.59 -23.88
C SER A 54 14.80 5.68 -23.52
N ILE A 55 14.93 4.85 -22.47
CA ILE A 55 13.87 3.98 -21.95
C ILE A 55 13.22 4.61 -20.72
N THR A 56 14.05 5.07 -19.76
CA THR A 56 13.55 5.56 -18.47
C THR A 56 12.77 6.86 -18.60
N LEU A 57 13.17 7.77 -19.48
CA LEU A 57 12.50 9.06 -19.66
C LEU A 57 11.09 8.92 -20.26
N PRO A 58 10.84 8.23 -21.40
CA PRO A 58 9.49 8.06 -21.93
C PRO A 58 8.58 7.28 -20.98
N LEU A 59 9.11 6.25 -20.31
CA LEU A 59 8.34 5.46 -19.32
C LEU A 59 7.90 6.35 -18.16
N SER A 60 8.82 7.14 -17.58
CA SER A 60 8.53 8.07 -16.48
C SER A 60 7.59 9.19 -16.89
N LEU A 61 7.70 9.71 -18.13
CA LEU A 61 6.82 10.74 -18.66
C LEU A 61 5.39 10.20 -18.81
N SER A 62 5.23 9.01 -19.38
CA SER A 62 3.92 8.37 -19.49
C SER A 62 3.31 8.13 -18.11
N HIS A 63 4.07 7.62 -17.15
CA HIS A 63 3.62 7.39 -15.78
C HIS A 63 3.26 8.70 -15.07
N LEU A 64 4.08 9.75 -15.22
CA LEU A 64 3.81 11.08 -14.66
C LEU A 64 2.48 11.65 -15.18
N LEU A 65 2.27 11.65 -16.51
CA LEU A 65 1.05 12.18 -17.11
C LEU A 65 -0.18 11.37 -16.70
N SER A 66 -0.05 10.05 -16.69
CA SER A 66 -1.13 9.15 -16.28
C SER A 66 -1.52 9.39 -14.82
N THR A 67 -0.57 9.40 -13.92
CA THR A 67 -0.80 9.57 -12.49
C THR A 67 -1.28 10.99 -12.17
N TRP A 68 -0.68 12.02 -12.78
CA TRP A 68 -1.10 13.42 -12.58
C TRP A 68 -2.57 13.62 -12.97
N ASN A 69 -2.96 13.18 -14.17
CA ASN A 69 -4.33 13.32 -14.63
C ASN A 69 -5.31 12.53 -13.77
N SER A 70 -4.93 11.31 -13.36
CA SER A 70 -5.76 10.48 -12.48
C SER A 70 -5.98 11.16 -11.12
N ARG A 71 -4.91 11.67 -10.46
CA ARG A 71 -5.01 12.34 -9.16
C ARG A 71 -5.77 13.66 -9.22
N THR A 72 -5.56 14.42 -10.31
CA THR A 72 -6.28 15.68 -10.56
C THR A 72 -7.77 15.42 -10.75
N PHE A 73 -8.14 14.44 -11.61
CA PHE A 73 -9.53 14.10 -11.86
C PHE A 73 -10.22 13.48 -10.64
N GLU A 74 -9.55 12.56 -9.93
CA GLU A 74 -10.10 11.91 -8.73
C GLU A 74 -10.54 12.93 -7.67
N PHE A 75 -9.71 13.94 -7.43
CA PHE A 75 -10.03 14.99 -6.49
C PHE A 75 -10.99 16.02 -7.07
N GLY A 76 -10.83 16.41 -8.34
CA GLY A 76 -11.70 17.34 -9.04
C GLY A 76 -13.15 16.84 -9.12
N ALA A 77 -13.38 15.57 -9.39
CA ALA A 77 -14.71 14.98 -9.43
C ALA A 77 -15.48 15.16 -8.11
N VAL A 78 -14.77 15.07 -6.97
CA VAL A 78 -15.37 15.31 -5.64
C VAL A 78 -15.76 16.77 -5.48
N LEU A 79 -14.87 17.71 -5.87
CA LEU A 79 -15.16 19.15 -5.80
C LEU A 79 -16.36 19.50 -6.70
N PHE A 80 -16.36 19.03 -7.93
CA PHE A 80 -17.42 19.28 -8.89
C PHE A 80 -18.78 18.72 -8.42
N LEU A 81 -18.81 17.49 -7.89
CA LEU A 81 -20.03 16.89 -7.34
C LEU A 81 -20.55 17.68 -6.14
N ALA A 82 -19.67 18.11 -5.22
CA ALA A 82 -20.06 18.87 -4.06
C ALA A 82 -20.61 20.25 -4.43
N THR A 83 -20.07 20.87 -5.48
CA THR A 83 -20.54 22.17 -5.98
C THR A 83 -21.85 22.04 -6.77
N ILE A 84 -22.02 20.99 -7.58
CA ILE A 84 -23.23 20.76 -8.39
C ILE A 84 -24.41 20.29 -7.52
N PHE A 85 -24.15 19.53 -6.44
CA PHE A 85 -25.15 19.01 -5.52
C PHE A 85 -24.95 19.51 -4.09
N PRO A 86 -25.13 20.83 -3.85
CA PRO A 86 -24.91 21.40 -2.54
C PRO A 86 -25.92 20.86 -1.51
N GLY A 87 -25.50 20.79 -0.24
CA GLY A 87 -26.39 20.42 0.88
C GLY A 87 -26.61 18.92 1.06
N THR A 88 -25.94 18.05 0.26
CA THR A 88 -26.01 16.61 0.45
C THR A 88 -24.68 15.90 0.13
N LEU A 89 -24.32 14.94 0.97
CA LEU A 89 -23.15 14.10 0.77
C LEU A 89 -23.44 12.84 -0.09
N LEU A 90 -24.71 12.61 -0.41
CA LEU A 90 -25.15 11.38 -1.08
C LEU A 90 -24.49 11.18 -2.46
N PRO A 91 -24.41 12.18 -3.37
CA PRO A 91 -23.80 11.99 -4.66
C PRO A 91 -22.30 11.66 -4.58
N THR A 92 -21.56 12.34 -3.72
CA THR A 92 -20.11 12.08 -3.53
C THR A 92 -19.86 10.70 -2.92
N SER A 93 -20.67 10.30 -1.93
CA SER A 93 -20.59 8.99 -1.26
C SER A 93 -20.97 7.85 -2.21
N LEU A 94 -22.07 8.01 -2.98
CA LEU A 94 -22.52 7.01 -3.95
C LEU A 94 -21.51 6.86 -5.11
N TYR A 95 -20.98 7.96 -5.61
CA TYR A 95 -19.92 7.96 -6.62
C TYR A 95 -18.69 7.19 -6.14
N ALA A 96 -18.22 7.47 -4.93
CA ALA A 96 -17.08 6.79 -4.32
C ALA A 96 -17.35 5.30 -4.06
N LEU A 97 -18.55 4.97 -3.55
CA LEU A 97 -18.95 3.59 -3.27
C LEU A 97 -19.00 2.74 -4.54
N VAL A 98 -19.64 3.25 -5.61
CA VAL A 98 -19.77 2.53 -6.89
C VAL A 98 -18.41 2.35 -7.54
N ARG A 99 -17.57 3.38 -7.53
CA ARG A 99 -16.19 3.36 -8.06
C ARG A 99 -15.30 2.35 -7.31
N ALA A 100 -15.34 2.35 -5.98
CA ALA A 100 -14.59 1.42 -5.15
C ALA A 100 -15.15 -0.01 -5.26
N GLY A 101 -16.46 -0.17 -5.31
CA GLY A 101 -17.12 -1.46 -5.53
C GLY A 101 -16.73 -2.08 -6.88
N ALA A 102 -16.71 -1.30 -7.95
CA ALA A 102 -16.25 -1.76 -9.26
C ALA A 102 -14.78 -2.22 -9.22
N ALA A 103 -13.91 -1.51 -8.48
CA ALA A 103 -12.51 -1.91 -8.31
C ALA A 103 -12.39 -3.28 -7.59
N VAL A 104 -13.19 -3.52 -6.56
CA VAL A 104 -13.16 -4.78 -5.80
C VAL A 104 -13.72 -5.94 -6.61
N VAL A 105 -14.87 -5.73 -7.26
CA VAL A 105 -15.61 -6.81 -7.94
C VAL A 105 -15.08 -7.07 -9.34
N CYS A 106 -14.84 -6.02 -10.12
CA CYS A 106 -14.54 -6.15 -11.55
C CYS A 106 -13.05 -6.18 -11.88
N ALA A 107 -12.17 -5.57 -11.05
CA ALA A 107 -10.75 -5.51 -11.38
C ALA A 107 -10.08 -6.88 -11.54
N PRO A 108 -10.34 -7.90 -10.68
CA PRO A 108 -9.75 -9.23 -10.88
C PRO A 108 -10.09 -9.85 -12.23
N TRP A 109 -11.33 -9.65 -12.71
CA TRP A 109 -11.78 -10.16 -14.01
C TRP A 109 -11.14 -9.42 -15.18
N VAL A 110 -11.08 -8.09 -15.08
CA VAL A 110 -10.50 -7.24 -16.14
C VAL A 110 -9.01 -7.47 -16.26
N VAL A 111 -8.30 -7.50 -15.13
CA VAL A 111 -6.85 -7.73 -15.09
C VAL A 111 -6.52 -9.16 -15.49
N GLY A 112 -7.15 -10.18 -14.87
CA GLY A 112 -6.91 -11.58 -15.18
C GLY A 112 -7.22 -11.93 -16.64
N GLY A 113 -8.34 -11.44 -17.19
CA GLY A 113 -8.71 -11.70 -18.58
C GLY A 113 -7.83 -11.02 -19.63
N LEU A 114 -7.26 -9.86 -19.30
CA LEU A 114 -6.48 -9.06 -20.27
C LEU A 114 -4.96 -9.21 -20.09
N VAL A 115 -4.47 -9.44 -18.87
CA VAL A 115 -3.04 -9.58 -18.58
C VAL A 115 -2.62 -11.06 -18.58
N ASP A 116 -3.37 -11.93 -17.88
CA ASP A 116 -3.00 -13.33 -17.65
C ASP A 116 -3.56 -14.30 -18.71
N GLY A 117 -4.32 -13.83 -19.72
CA GLY A 117 -4.94 -14.70 -20.71
C GLY A 117 -3.91 -15.51 -21.48
N ASP A 118 -4.08 -16.85 -21.49
CA ASP A 118 -3.30 -17.84 -22.22
C ASP A 118 -3.32 -17.59 -23.74
N GLY A 119 -2.41 -16.77 -24.21
CA GLY A 119 -2.16 -16.54 -25.62
C GLY A 119 -0.66 -16.43 -25.81
N ASP A 120 -0.13 -17.36 -26.58
CA ASP A 120 1.24 -17.47 -27.04
C ASP A 120 1.92 -16.10 -27.16
N GLY A 121 2.85 -15.79 -26.26
CA GLY A 121 3.91 -14.78 -26.26
C GLY A 121 3.78 -13.49 -27.03
N ASP A 122 2.58 -12.94 -27.24
CA ASP A 122 2.39 -11.79 -28.13
C ASP A 122 2.69 -10.45 -27.42
N GLY A 123 3.92 -9.95 -27.59
CA GLY A 123 4.30 -8.61 -27.13
C GLY A 123 3.33 -7.52 -27.62
N GLU A 124 2.73 -7.69 -28.80
CA GLU A 124 1.70 -6.77 -29.31
C GLU A 124 0.45 -6.76 -28.43
N ARG A 125 0.09 -7.87 -27.78
CA ARG A 125 -1.02 -7.92 -26.85
C ARG A 125 -0.73 -7.04 -25.63
N ARG A 126 0.48 -7.11 -25.05
CA ARG A 126 0.92 -6.24 -23.95
C ARG A 126 0.80 -4.77 -24.31
N LEU A 127 1.25 -4.39 -25.51
CA LEU A 127 1.12 -3.02 -26.00
C LEU A 127 -0.35 -2.61 -26.18
N ARG A 128 -1.20 -3.49 -26.74
CA ARG A 128 -2.63 -3.23 -26.91
C ARG A 128 -3.34 -3.04 -25.57
N VAL A 129 -3.00 -3.82 -24.56
CA VAL A 129 -3.58 -3.70 -23.21
C VAL A 129 -3.22 -2.35 -22.59
N VAL A 130 -1.95 -1.94 -22.61
CA VAL A 130 -1.51 -0.64 -22.07
C VAL A 130 -2.13 0.52 -22.85
N ARG A 131 -2.13 0.49 -24.18
CA ARG A 131 -2.77 1.52 -25.00
C ARG A 131 -4.28 1.58 -24.80
N GLY A 132 -4.94 0.43 -24.71
CA GLY A 132 -6.37 0.33 -24.45
C GLY A 132 -6.74 0.89 -23.07
N SER A 133 -5.93 0.65 -22.04
CA SER A 133 -6.14 1.21 -20.71
C SER A 133 -5.96 2.74 -20.69
N ILE A 134 -4.94 3.28 -21.37
CA ILE A 134 -4.74 4.72 -21.49
C ILE A 134 -5.93 5.37 -22.21
N VAL A 135 -6.27 4.90 -23.40
CA VAL A 135 -7.36 5.47 -24.21
C VAL A 135 -8.70 5.34 -23.48
N GLY A 136 -8.99 4.17 -22.90
CA GLY A 136 -10.23 3.93 -22.15
C GLY A 136 -10.38 4.86 -20.95
N GLN A 137 -9.31 5.06 -20.19
CA GLN A 137 -9.29 6.00 -19.08
C GLN A 137 -9.53 7.44 -19.54
N ARG A 138 -8.85 7.89 -20.59
CA ARG A 138 -8.97 9.27 -21.10
C ARG A 138 -10.35 9.56 -21.69
N ILE A 139 -10.95 8.61 -22.39
CA ILE A 139 -12.32 8.73 -22.91
C ILE A 139 -13.31 8.83 -21.75
N ALA A 140 -13.18 7.97 -20.73
CA ALA A 140 -14.06 8.00 -19.57
C ALA A 140 -13.97 9.33 -18.82
N VAL A 141 -12.75 9.87 -18.60
CA VAL A 141 -12.55 11.18 -17.97
C VAL A 141 -13.12 12.31 -18.82
N ALA A 142 -12.86 12.32 -20.15
CA ALA A 142 -13.35 13.35 -21.05
C ALA A 142 -14.90 13.38 -21.07
N ALA A 143 -15.53 12.22 -21.18
CA ALA A 143 -16.99 12.10 -21.12
C ALA A 143 -17.53 12.56 -19.76
N SER A 144 -16.85 12.22 -18.65
CA SER A 144 -17.22 12.70 -17.33
C SER A 144 -17.12 14.24 -17.22
N CYS A 145 -16.05 14.84 -17.74
CA CYS A 145 -15.91 16.30 -17.76
C CYS A 145 -17.01 16.98 -18.56
N LEU A 146 -17.42 16.41 -19.69
CA LEU A 146 -18.56 16.93 -20.48
C LEU A 146 -19.88 16.83 -19.69
N CYS A 147 -20.11 15.72 -18.96
CA CYS A 147 -21.27 15.57 -18.09
C CYS A 147 -21.26 16.59 -16.94
N PHE A 148 -20.10 16.79 -16.27
CA PHE A 148 -19.96 17.81 -15.25
C PHE A 148 -20.19 19.22 -15.78
N TRP A 149 -19.61 19.53 -16.96
CA TRP A 149 -19.77 20.83 -17.59
C TRP A 149 -21.25 21.08 -17.94
N TYR A 150 -21.96 20.09 -18.48
CA TYR A 150 -23.38 20.21 -18.79
C TYR A 150 -24.23 20.44 -17.52
N LEU A 151 -23.97 19.67 -16.45
CA LEU A 151 -24.66 19.83 -15.15
C LEU A 151 -24.38 21.19 -14.50
N TRP A 152 -23.20 21.73 -14.72
CA TRP A 152 -22.82 23.07 -14.22
C TRP A 152 -23.50 24.20 -15.03
N TYR A 153 -23.54 24.06 -16.35
CA TYR A 153 -24.03 25.10 -17.24
C TYR A 153 -25.56 25.27 -17.16
N ASP A 154 -26.31 24.18 -17.15
CA ASP A 154 -27.77 24.19 -17.11
C ASP A 154 -28.30 23.85 -15.73
N THR A 155 -28.50 24.90 -14.89
CA THR A 155 -29.06 24.75 -13.54
C THR A 155 -30.57 24.45 -13.55
N ALA A 156 -31.27 24.64 -14.68
CA ALA A 156 -32.71 24.39 -14.86
C ALA A 156 -33.05 22.96 -15.27
N ILE A 157 -32.07 22.06 -15.34
CA ILE A 157 -32.27 20.66 -15.73
C ILE A 157 -33.35 20.00 -14.88
N LYS A 158 -34.31 19.33 -15.53
CA LYS A 158 -35.34 18.53 -14.86
C LYS A 158 -34.70 17.48 -13.96
N THR A 159 -35.22 17.31 -12.77
CA THR A 159 -34.71 16.37 -11.74
C THR A 159 -34.38 14.96 -12.28
N PRO A 160 -35.26 14.28 -13.08
CA PRO A 160 -34.96 12.95 -13.58
C PRO A 160 -33.75 12.91 -14.53
N LEU A 161 -33.56 13.93 -15.37
CA LEU A 161 -32.41 14.01 -16.28
C LEU A 161 -31.10 14.25 -15.50
N ARG A 162 -31.14 15.08 -14.45
CA ARG A 162 -30.02 15.35 -13.55
C ARG A 162 -29.52 14.06 -12.88
N TYR A 163 -30.42 13.23 -12.37
CA TYR A 163 -30.05 11.92 -11.80
C TYR A 163 -29.63 10.91 -12.87
N GLY A 164 -30.19 10.97 -14.07
CA GLY A 164 -29.75 10.16 -15.22
C GLY A 164 -28.31 10.44 -15.60
N ILE A 165 -27.93 11.72 -15.71
CA ILE A 165 -26.54 12.13 -15.98
C ILE A 165 -25.61 11.71 -14.85
N PHE A 166 -26.06 11.84 -13.59
CA PHE A 166 -25.28 11.36 -12.45
C PHE A 166 -25.05 9.83 -12.51
N ALA A 167 -26.03 9.04 -12.91
CA ALA A 167 -25.85 7.60 -13.10
C ALA A 167 -24.81 7.29 -14.20
N VAL A 168 -24.81 8.05 -15.30
CA VAL A 168 -23.79 7.95 -16.35
C VAL A 168 -22.41 8.31 -15.78
N LEU A 169 -22.29 9.38 -15.01
CA LEU A 169 -21.04 9.77 -14.33
C LEU A 169 -20.52 8.65 -13.41
N ALA A 170 -21.37 7.99 -12.63
CA ALA A 170 -21.00 6.88 -11.78
C ALA A 170 -20.49 5.67 -12.59
N LEU A 171 -21.10 5.36 -13.73
CA LEU A 171 -20.64 4.31 -14.64
C LEU A 171 -19.29 4.67 -15.29
N LEU A 172 -19.12 5.90 -15.74
CA LEU A 172 -17.86 6.38 -16.31
C LEU A 172 -16.73 6.34 -15.26
N ALA A 173 -17.04 6.63 -13.99
CA ALA A 173 -16.08 6.50 -12.89
C ALA A 173 -15.62 5.04 -12.67
N CYS A 174 -16.51 4.06 -12.86
CA CYS A 174 -16.11 2.65 -12.81
C CYS A 174 -15.15 2.30 -13.95
N VAL A 175 -15.46 2.74 -15.17
CA VAL A 175 -14.60 2.52 -16.34
C VAL A 175 -13.23 3.19 -16.15
N GLU A 176 -13.22 4.44 -15.71
CA GLU A 176 -11.97 5.16 -15.38
C GLU A 176 -11.13 4.38 -14.36
N LYS A 177 -11.74 3.96 -13.25
CA LYS A 177 -11.04 3.24 -12.18
C LYS A 177 -10.48 1.91 -12.64
N LEU A 178 -11.25 1.14 -13.40
CA LEU A 178 -10.80 -0.15 -13.94
C LEU A 178 -9.68 0.01 -14.96
N ALA A 179 -9.77 1.01 -15.84
CA ALA A 179 -8.73 1.34 -16.79
C ALA A 179 -7.44 1.81 -16.08
N ALA A 180 -7.56 2.61 -15.01
CA ALA A 180 -6.42 3.03 -14.19
C ALA A 180 -5.73 1.85 -13.49
N ILE A 181 -6.49 0.90 -12.93
CA ILE A 181 -5.95 -0.32 -12.32
C ILE A 181 -5.25 -1.19 -13.37
N LEU A 182 -5.87 -1.36 -14.53
CA LEU A 182 -5.29 -2.13 -15.64
C LEU A 182 -3.96 -1.52 -16.09
N ASN A 183 -3.90 -0.19 -16.24
CA ASN A 183 -2.67 0.52 -16.60
C ASN A 183 -1.58 0.33 -15.53
N LEU A 184 -1.93 0.50 -14.26
CA LEU A 184 -1.02 0.31 -13.13
C LEU A 184 -0.41 -1.11 -13.13
N VAL A 185 -1.24 -2.14 -13.27
CA VAL A 185 -0.77 -3.53 -13.26
C VAL A 185 0.07 -3.83 -14.50
N ALA A 186 -0.36 -3.41 -15.68
CA ALA A 186 0.35 -3.68 -16.92
C ALA A 186 1.71 -2.95 -16.98
N VAL A 187 1.79 -1.69 -16.51
CA VAL A 187 3.04 -0.91 -16.57
C VAL A 187 3.95 -1.22 -15.38
N GLU A 188 3.46 -1.10 -14.14
CA GLU A 188 4.33 -1.19 -12.97
C GLU A 188 4.67 -2.63 -12.57
N ARG A 189 3.74 -3.57 -12.75
CA ARG A 189 3.96 -4.97 -12.33
C ARG A 189 4.46 -5.89 -13.43
N ASP A 190 4.19 -5.58 -14.69
CA ASP A 190 4.66 -6.39 -15.81
C ASP A 190 5.82 -5.71 -16.56
N TRP A 191 5.61 -4.52 -17.17
CA TRP A 191 6.64 -3.88 -18.00
C TRP A 191 7.90 -3.51 -17.22
N VAL A 192 7.77 -2.92 -16.03
CA VAL A 192 8.93 -2.51 -15.21
C VAL A 192 9.79 -3.72 -14.85
N VAL A 193 9.19 -4.87 -14.55
CA VAL A 193 9.91 -6.11 -14.24
C VAL A 193 10.64 -6.63 -15.49
N VAL A 194 9.98 -6.67 -16.63
CA VAL A 194 10.58 -7.11 -17.91
C VAL A 194 11.71 -6.18 -18.36
N ILE A 195 11.55 -4.87 -18.18
CA ILE A 195 12.58 -3.86 -18.52
C ILE A 195 13.82 -3.98 -17.60
N ALA A 196 13.60 -4.23 -16.32
CA ALA A 196 14.67 -4.40 -15.35
C ALA A 196 15.45 -5.70 -15.57
N GLY A 197 14.79 -6.74 -16.12
CA GLY A 197 15.38 -8.08 -16.30
C GLY A 197 15.87 -8.66 -14.97
N ASP A 198 17.01 -9.37 -15.01
CA ASP A 198 17.61 -9.98 -13.82
C ASP A 198 18.37 -8.99 -12.92
N ASN A 199 18.37 -7.70 -13.27
CA ASN A 199 19.11 -6.69 -12.52
C ASN A 199 18.25 -6.05 -11.42
N GLU A 200 18.42 -6.52 -10.17
CA GLU A 200 17.73 -6.00 -9.00
C GLU A 200 17.96 -4.50 -8.76
N LYS A 201 19.13 -3.94 -9.10
CA LYS A 201 19.44 -2.51 -8.95
C LYS A 201 18.54 -1.69 -9.86
N ASN A 202 18.43 -2.08 -11.14
CA ASN A 202 17.57 -1.42 -12.12
C ASN A 202 16.09 -1.48 -11.69
N LEU A 203 15.64 -2.62 -11.16
CA LEU A 203 14.27 -2.77 -10.66
C LEU A 203 13.99 -1.84 -9.47
N ARG A 204 14.92 -1.76 -8.52
CA ARG A 204 14.81 -0.87 -7.35
C ARG A 204 14.78 0.59 -7.77
N ASP A 205 15.64 0.98 -8.72
CA ASP A 205 15.73 2.35 -9.22
C ASP A 205 14.45 2.77 -9.96
N LEU A 206 13.91 1.92 -10.86
CA LEU A 206 12.66 2.16 -11.54
C LEU A 206 11.49 2.27 -10.55
N ASN A 207 11.35 1.31 -9.64
CA ASN A 207 10.28 1.33 -8.63
C ASN A 207 10.38 2.58 -7.75
N SER A 208 11.59 2.98 -7.34
CA SER A 208 11.78 4.19 -6.55
C SER A 208 11.41 5.45 -7.32
N GLN A 209 11.70 5.51 -8.62
CA GLN A 209 11.35 6.61 -9.50
C GLN A 209 9.83 6.71 -9.68
N MET A 210 9.14 5.60 -9.99
CA MET A 210 7.69 5.56 -10.08
C MET A 210 7.03 6.02 -8.77
N ARG A 211 7.54 5.56 -7.63
CA ARG A 211 7.03 5.96 -6.32
C ARG A 211 7.20 7.45 -6.02
N ARG A 212 8.34 8.05 -6.43
CA ARG A 212 8.54 9.51 -6.30
C ARG A 212 7.53 10.28 -7.14
N ILE A 213 7.28 9.84 -8.37
CA ILE A 213 6.27 10.44 -9.25
C ILE A 213 4.89 10.37 -8.60
N ASP A 214 4.49 9.21 -8.07
CA ASP A 214 3.22 9.04 -7.38
C ASP A 214 3.03 9.99 -6.21
N LEU A 215 4.06 10.14 -5.37
CA LEU A 215 4.02 11.03 -4.22
C LEU A 215 3.92 12.50 -4.64
N CYS A 216 4.66 12.92 -5.67
CA CYS A 216 4.57 14.26 -6.22
C CYS A 216 3.18 14.53 -6.80
N CYS A 217 2.60 13.59 -7.54
CA CYS A 217 1.26 13.70 -8.10
C CYS A 217 0.17 13.67 -7.02
N LYS A 218 0.35 12.86 -5.97
CA LYS A 218 -0.57 12.82 -4.82
C LYS A 218 -0.64 14.16 -4.08
N LEU A 219 0.48 14.88 -4.03
CA LEU A 219 0.58 16.20 -3.42
C LEU A 219 0.07 17.29 -4.38
N GLY A 220 0.62 17.34 -5.59
CA GLY A 220 0.42 18.45 -6.53
C GLY A 220 -0.93 18.42 -7.23
N GLY A 221 -1.44 17.24 -7.62
CA GLY A 221 -2.67 17.12 -8.39
C GLY A 221 -3.90 17.69 -7.68
N PRO A 222 -4.21 17.26 -6.44
CA PRO A 222 -5.31 17.83 -5.66
C PRO A 222 -5.19 19.33 -5.40
N LEU A 223 -3.99 19.82 -5.10
CA LEU A 223 -3.75 21.24 -4.89
C LEU A 223 -4.02 22.03 -6.17
N PHE A 224 -3.47 21.57 -7.29
CA PHE A 224 -3.65 22.21 -8.59
C PHE A 224 -5.12 22.38 -8.96
N ILE A 225 -5.92 21.28 -8.89
CA ILE A 225 -7.34 21.36 -9.26
C ILE A 225 -8.16 22.17 -8.26
N ALA A 226 -7.81 22.14 -6.96
CA ALA A 226 -8.49 22.93 -5.95
C ALA A 226 -8.26 24.44 -6.13
N LEU A 227 -7.05 24.84 -6.55
CA LEU A 227 -6.75 26.24 -6.88
C LEU A 227 -7.55 26.69 -8.11
N LEU A 228 -7.63 25.88 -9.14
CA LEU A 228 -8.43 26.19 -10.34
C LEU A 228 -9.92 26.26 -10.01
N ASP A 229 -10.45 25.32 -9.23
CA ASP A 229 -11.85 25.30 -8.82
C ASP A 229 -12.18 26.51 -7.92
N GLY A 230 -11.22 26.96 -7.09
CA GLY A 230 -11.33 28.18 -6.29
C GLY A 230 -11.43 29.46 -7.12
N ILE A 231 -10.94 29.48 -8.36
CA ILE A 231 -11.13 30.56 -9.32
C ILE A 231 -12.48 30.40 -10.02
N SER A 232 -12.72 29.21 -10.60
CA SER A 232 -13.98 28.88 -11.27
C SER A 232 -14.07 27.37 -11.52
N THR A 233 -15.16 26.76 -11.12
CA THR A 233 -15.45 25.33 -11.39
C THR A 233 -15.47 25.02 -12.88
N ASN A 234 -15.98 25.96 -13.71
CA ASN A 234 -15.97 25.82 -15.15
C ASN A 234 -14.56 25.73 -15.72
N ILE A 235 -13.65 26.61 -15.27
CA ILE A 235 -12.24 26.59 -15.69
C ILE A 235 -11.58 25.26 -15.24
N ALA A 236 -11.86 24.80 -14.02
CA ALA A 236 -11.31 23.55 -13.51
C ALA A 236 -11.76 22.33 -14.33
N ILE A 237 -13.06 22.25 -14.68
CA ILE A 237 -13.60 21.18 -15.53
C ILE A 237 -12.97 21.20 -16.93
N LEU A 238 -12.92 22.37 -17.58
CA LEU A 238 -12.38 22.52 -18.93
C LEU A 238 -10.86 22.29 -18.96
N THR A 239 -10.12 22.71 -17.95
CA THR A 239 -8.68 22.42 -17.83
C THR A 239 -8.43 20.93 -17.67
N THR A 240 -9.23 20.25 -16.84
CA THR A 240 -9.13 18.78 -16.67
C THR A 240 -9.43 18.06 -17.99
N LEU A 241 -10.45 18.49 -18.73
CA LEU A 241 -10.78 17.98 -20.05
C LEU A 241 -9.60 18.17 -21.03
N ALA A 242 -9.09 19.39 -21.13
CA ALA A 242 -8.01 19.73 -22.05
C ALA A 242 -6.73 18.94 -21.74
N MET A 243 -6.34 18.84 -20.47
CA MET A 243 -5.17 18.06 -20.04
C MET A 243 -5.30 16.58 -20.42
N ASN A 244 -6.48 15.98 -20.22
CA ASN A 244 -6.70 14.57 -20.57
C ASN A 244 -6.67 14.34 -22.09
N ILE A 245 -7.21 15.25 -22.90
CA ILE A 245 -7.15 15.15 -24.36
C ILE A 245 -5.71 15.32 -24.88
N LEU A 246 -4.97 16.30 -24.35
CA LEU A 246 -3.61 16.58 -24.79
C LEU A 246 -2.62 15.49 -24.36
N SER A 247 -2.79 14.91 -23.16
CA SER A 247 -1.87 13.89 -22.66
C SER A 247 -1.96 12.56 -23.39
N VAL A 248 -3.13 12.19 -23.94
CA VAL A 248 -3.32 10.88 -24.58
C VAL A 248 -2.33 10.64 -25.73
N GLY A 249 -2.08 11.64 -26.55
CA GLY A 249 -1.12 11.55 -27.66
C GLY A 249 0.31 11.34 -27.17
N VAL A 250 0.72 12.09 -26.15
CA VAL A 250 2.06 12.00 -25.57
C VAL A 250 2.27 10.64 -24.88
N GLU A 251 1.31 10.19 -24.08
CA GLU A 251 1.37 8.89 -23.38
C GLU A 251 1.40 7.74 -24.39
N TYR A 252 0.54 7.77 -25.41
CA TYR A 252 0.46 6.75 -26.45
C TYR A 252 1.78 6.62 -27.23
N TYR A 253 2.40 7.76 -27.57
CA TYR A 253 3.70 7.79 -28.26
C TYR A 253 4.84 7.33 -27.33
N ALA A 254 4.86 7.80 -26.10
CA ALA A 254 5.89 7.46 -25.13
C ALA A 254 5.92 5.94 -24.86
N ILE A 255 4.76 5.31 -24.64
CA ILE A 255 4.65 3.86 -24.47
C ILE A 255 5.05 3.09 -25.73
N ALA A 256 4.68 3.58 -26.91
CA ALA A 256 5.13 2.98 -28.16
C ALA A 256 6.65 3.03 -28.33
N ASN A 257 7.27 4.16 -27.94
CA ASN A 257 8.71 4.31 -28.00
C ASN A 257 9.43 3.34 -27.05
N VAL A 258 8.97 3.19 -25.78
CA VAL A 258 9.50 2.20 -24.84
C VAL A 258 9.38 0.79 -25.42
N PHE A 259 8.22 0.41 -25.94
CA PHE A 259 7.98 -0.91 -26.54
C PHE A 259 8.92 -1.17 -27.72
N ASN A 260 9.18 -0.15 -28.55
CA ASN A 260 10.07 -0.28 -29.71
C ASN A 260 11.56 -0.36 -29.32
N THR A 261 11.93 0.26 -28.21
CA THR A 261 13.33 0.32 -27.76
C THR A 261 13.75 -0.91 -26.95
N VAL A 262 12.78 -1.62 -26.33
CA VAL A 262 13.05 -2.78 -25.45
C VAL A 262 12.64 -4.09 -26.16
N PRO A 263 13.60 -4.88 -26.71
CA PRO A 263 13.28 -6.12 -27.44
C PRO A 263 12.59 -7.18 -26.58
N THR A 264 12.91 -7.24 -25.29
CA THR A 264 12.34 -8.21 -24.34
C THR A 264 10.83 -8.03 -24.11
N LEU A 265 10.29 -6.82 -24.36
CA LEU A 265 8.85 -6.58 -24.33
C LEU A 265 8.13 -7.19 -25.54
N ARG A 266 8.84 -7.31 -26.69
CA ARG A 266 8.28 -7.90 -27.92
C ARG A 266 8.34 -9.42 -27.90
N HIS A 267 9.45 -9.96 -27.41
CA HIS A 267 9.70 -11.38 -27.33
C HIS A 267 10.08 -11.73 -25.90
N PRO A 268 9.11 -11.91 -25.00
CA PRO A 268 9.45 -12.32 -23.65
C PRO A 268 10.20 -13.66 -23.75
N PRO A 269 11.32 -13.82 -23.01
CA PRO A 269 11.97 -15.11 -22.90
C PRO A 269 10.89 -16.08 -22.39
N THR A 270 10.69 -17.17 -23.12
CA THR A 270 9.94 -18.33 -22.63
C THR A 270 10.66 -18.82 -21.39
N LEU A 271 10.33 -18.25 -20.24
CA LEU A 271 10.69 -18.85 -18.97
C LEU A 271 9.98 -20.20 -18.97
N SER A 272 10.75 -21.25 -19.26
CA SER A 272 10.41 -22.59 -18.85
C SER A 272 10.20 -22.51 -17.34
N THR A 273 8.96 -22.33 -16.94
CA THR A 273 8.54 -22.40 -15.54
C THR A 273 9.07 -23.72 -15.02
N PRO A 274 9.91 -23.76 -13.97
CA PRO A 274 10.17 -25.01 -13.29
C PRO A 274 8.80 -25.44 -12.77
N THR A 275 8.23 -26.43 -13.41
CA THR A 275 7.06 -27.15 -12.95
C THR A 275 7.30 -27.49 -11.48
N PRO A 276 6.52 -26.98 -10.52
CA PRO A 276 6.61 -27.49 -9.17
C PRO A 276 6.21 -28.96 -9.28
N THR A 277 7.20 -29.82 -9.13
CA THR A 277 7.00 -31.26 -9.00
C THR A 277 6.24 -31.52 -7.71
N THR A 278 4.95 -31.34 -7.75
CA THR A 278 4.05 -31.85 -6.73
C THR A 278 3.47 -33.13 -7.31
N THR A 279 4.11 -34.23 -6.97
CA THR A 279 3.55 -35.57 -7.11
C THR A 279 2.25 -35.61 -6.29
N SER A 280 1.14 -35.41 -6.95
CA SER A 280 -0.17 -35.82 -6.44
C SER A 280 -0.95 -36.41 -7.59
N THR A 281 -0.88 -37.75 -7.61
CA THR A 281 -1.82 -38.63 -8.27
C THR A 281 -3.24 -38.28 -7.82
N SER A 282 -4.04 -37.73 -8.69
CA SER A 282 -5.50 -37.83 -8.59
C SER A 282 -6.15 -37.56 -9.94
N SER A 283 -6.64 -38.67 -10.50
CA SER A 283 -7.79 -38.82 -11.38
C SER A 283 -8.58 -37.57 -11.75
N SER A 284 -8.57 -37.32 -13.07
CA SER A 284 -9.50 -36.46 -13.79
C SER A 284 -10.95 -36.86 -13.53
N GLU A 285 -11.66 -36.04 -12.78
CA GLU A 285 -13.11 -35.91 -12.92
C GLU A 285 -13.42 -34.52 -13.41
N THR A 286 -13.88 -34.43 -14.64
CA THR A 286 -14.40 -33.23 -15.29
C THR A 286 -15.72 -32.86 -14.63
N THR A 287 -15.66 -32.15 -13.52
CA THR A 287 -16.84 -31.53 -12.95
C THR A 287 -16.83 -30.06 -13.37
N THR A 288 -17.75 -29.70 -14.24
CA THR A 288 -18.08 -28.34 -14.67
C THR A 288 -18.65 -27.55 -13.49
N THR A 289 -17.80 -27.23 -12.51
CA THR A 289 -18.15 -26.29 -11.43
C THR A 289 -17.86 -24.88 -11.94
N THR A 290 -18.86 -24.00 -11.87
CA THR A 290 -18.73 -22.59 -12.19
C THR A 290 -17.53 -22.01 -11.43
N PRO A 291 -16.67 -21.16 -12.06
CA PRO A 291 -15.43 -20.65 -11.43
C PRO A 291 -15.68 -19.90 -10.12
N PHE A 292 -16.91 -19.44 -9.88
CA PHE A 292 -17.32 -18.77 -8.65
C PHE A 292 -17.38 -19.73 -7.44
N LEU A 293 -17.89 -20.96 -7.61
CA LEU A 293 -17.98 -21.91 -6.48
C LEU A 293 -16.61 -22.48 -6.07
N SER A 294 -15.72 -22.70 -7.02
CA SER A 294 -14.36 -23.17 -6.72
C SER A 294 -13.55 -22.09 -5.98
N THR A 295 -13.73 -20.82 -6.34
CA THR A 295 -13.12 -19.69 -5.64
C THR A 295 -13.68 -19.57 -4.21
N LEU A 296 -14.98 -19.78 -4.02
CA LEU A 296 -15.59 -19.71 -2.68
C LEU A 296 -15.11 -20.84 -1.75
N GLN A 297 -14.90 -22.04 -2.30
CA GLN A 297 -14.37 -23.19 -1.56
C GLN A 297 -12.89 -23.00 -1.14
N SER A 298 -12.10 -22.28 -1.94
CA SER A 298 -10.70 -21.95 -1.59
C SER A 298 -10.59 -20.79 -0.59
N LEU A 299 -11.61 -19.94 -0.48
CA LEU A 299 -11.62 -18.81 0.45
C LEU A 299 -11.79 -19.22 1.91
N LEU A 300 -12.58 -20.26 2.21
CA LEU A 300 -12.82 -20.69 3.59
C LEU A 300 -11.56 -21.15 4.33
N PRO A 301 -10.70 -22.04 3.75
CA PRO A 301 -9.44 -22.41 4.37
C PRO A 301 -8.48 -21.22 4.55
N ALA A 302 -8.42 -20.34 3.53
CA ALA A 302 -7.58 -19.15 3.58
C ALA A 302 -8.04 -18.17 4.68
N LEU A 303 -9.35 -17.96 4.81
CA LEU A 303 -9.93 -17.13 5.88
C LEU A 303 -9.66 -17.75 7.26
N THR A 304 -9.81 -19.06 7.41
CA THR A 304 -9.52 -19.76 8.67
C THR A 304 -8.05 -19.62 9.04
N PHE A 305 -7.14 -19.79 8.07
CA PHE A 305 -5.71 -19.52 8.26
C PHE A 305 -5.45 -18.10 8.75
N TYR A 306 -6.05 -17.09 8.12
CA TYR A 306 -5.90 -15.68 8.51
C TYR A 306 -6.38 -15.42 9.93
N LEU A 307 -7.57 -15.92 10.30
CA LEU A 307 -8.20 -15.69 11.62
C LEU A 307 -7.45 -16.37 12.77
N THR A 308 -6.79 -17.50 12.51
CA THR A 308 -6.03 -18.26 13.51
C THR A 308 -4.58 -17.82 13.63
N HIS A 309 -4.08 -17.01 12.68
CA HIS A 309 -2.68 -16.60 12.63
C HIS A 309 -2.34 -15.60 13.75
N PRO A 310 -1.13 -15.67 14.38
CA PRO A 310 -0.69 -14.71 15.41
C PRO A 310 -0.74 -13.25 14.97
N ALA A 311 -0.46 -12.96 13.68
CA ALA A 311 -0.51 -11.62 13.07
C ALA A 311 -1.94 -11.13 12.78
N PHE A 312 -2.99 -11.90 13.08
CA PHE A 312 -4.38 -11.50 12.82
C PHE A 312 -4.75 -10.19 13.55
N LEU A 313 -4.42 -10.07 14.84
CA LEU A 313 -4.81 -8.90 15.63
C LEU A 313 -4.21 -7.58 15.14
N PRO A 314 -2.89 -7.47 14.84
CA PRO A 314 -2.35 -6.24 14.24
C PRO A 314 -2.91 -5.99 12.83
N SER A 315 -3.12 -7.02 12.01
CA SER A 315 -3.66 -6.90 10.67
C SER A 315 -5.11 -6.40 10.66
N ILE A 316 -6.00 -6.99 11.46
CA ILE A 316 -7.40 -6.54 11.54
C ILE A 316 -7.51 -5.16 12.20
N SER A 317 -6.61 -4.82 13.16
CA SER A 317 -6.53 -3.48 13.74
C SER A 317 -6.18 -2.45 12.65
N LEU A 318 -5.20 -2.75 11.79
CA LEU A 318 -4.84 -1.91 10.65
C LEU A 318 -6.00 -1.80 9.65
N SER A 319 -6.61 -2.92 9.30
CA SER A 319 -7.73 -2.95 8.35
C SER A 319 -8.92 -2.12 8.83
N LEU A 320 -9.22 -2.14 10.13
CA LEU A 320 -10.32 -1.37 10.71
C LEU A 320 -10.11 0.15 10.63
N LEU A 321 -8.87 0.63 10.54
CA LEU A 321 -8.59 2.05 10.34
C LEU A 321 -9.04 2.57 8.97
N TYR A 322 -9.32 1.68 8.00
CA TYR A 322 -9.93 2.05 6.72
C TYR A 322 -11.42 2.37 6.83
N PHE A 323 -12.09 1.95 7.94
CA PHE A 323 -13.44 2.42 8.26
C PHE A 323 -13.37 3.84 8.80
N THR A 324 -13.12 4.80 7.93
CA THR A 324 -12.96 6.20 8.33
C THR A 324 -13.54 7.16 7.30
N VAL A 325 -14.32 8.12 7.79
CA VAL A 325 -14.69 9.36 7.07
C VAL A 325 -13.74 10.50 7.40
N LEU A 326 -12.85 10.29 8.39
CA LEU A 326 -11.87 11.26 8.89
C LEU A 326 -10.59 11.23 8.04
N SER A 327 -10.77 11.25 6.72
CA SER A 327 -9.70 11.39 5.73
C SER A 327 -10.10 12.48 4.74
N PHE A 328 -9.12 13.22 4.19
CA PHE A 328 -9.41 14.21 3.14
C PHE A 328 -9.76 13.53 1.82
N GLY A 329 -10.66 12.56 1.88
CA GLY A 329 -11.35 11.92 0.77
C GLY A 329 -12.68 12.61 0.46
N GLY A 330 -13.47 12.01 -0.45
CA GLY A 330 -14.69 12.61 -0.97
C GLY A 330 -15.67 13.11 0.08
N ASN A 331 -15.91 12.33 1.12
CA ASN A 331 -16.92 12.63 2.12
C ASN A 331 -16.54 13.82 3.01
N MET A 332 -15.30 13.86 3.48
CA MET A 332 -14.78 14.97 4.30
C MET A 332 -14.71 16.27 3.49
N VAL A 333 -14.26 16.17 2.23
CA VAL A 333 -14.20 17.33 1.32
C VAL A 333 -15.59 17.90 1.07
N ALA A 334 -16.58 17.05 0.75
CA ALA A 334 -17.95 17.50 0.56
C ALA A 334 -18.55 18.14 1.83
N TYR A 335 -18.23 17.58 3.02
CA TYR A 335 -18.61 18.19 4.28
C TYR A 335 -17.96 19.56 4.49
N LEU A 336 -16.64 19.71 4.25
CA LEU A 336 -15.95 20.99 4.41
C LEU A 336 -16.50 22.07 3.47
N LEU A 337 -16.81 21.71 2.22
CA LEU A 337 -17.45 22.65 1.28
C LEU A 337 -18.84 23.05 1.74
N SER A 338 -19.61 22.13 2.36
CA SER A 338 -20.91 22.46 2.96
C SER A 338 -20.78 23.32 4.23
N ALA A 339 -19.62 23.30 4.90
CA ALA A 339 -19.28 24.13 6.04
C ALA A 339 -18.58 25.45 5.62
N HIS A 340 -18.83 25.93 4.39
CA HIS A 340 -18.35 27.19 3.81
C HIS A 340 -16.83 27.32 3.63
N TYR A 341 -16.09 26.20 3.63
CA TYR A 341 -14.70 26.19 3.17
C TYR A 341 -14.63 26.39 1.66
N SER A 342 -13.71 27.22 1.18
CA SER A 342 -13.44 27.31 -0.26
C SER A 342 -12.68 26.09 -0.76
N SER A 343 -12.83 25.74 -2.04
CA SER A 343 -12.07 24.65 -2.67
C SER A 343 -10.56 24.85 -2.52
N THR A 344 -10.08 26.09 -2.58
CA THR A 344 -8.67 26.44 -2.34
C THR A 344 -8.23 26.07 -0.93
N ASN A 345 -9.01 26.44 0.10
CA ASN A 345 -8.70 26.09 1.49
C ASN A 345 -8.66 24.58 1.70
N VAL A 346 -9.61 23.84 1.12
CA VAL A 346 -9.66 22.38 1.18
C VAL A 346 -8.42 21.77 0.50
N GLY A 347 -8.00 22.30 -0.64
CA GLY A 347 -6.78 21.89 -1.33
C GLY A 347 -5.51 22.11 -0.51
N ILE A 348 -5.38 23.28 0.14
CA ILE A 348 -4.26 23.61 1.03
C ILE A 348 -4.24 22.66 2.24
N ILE A 349 -5.38 22.47 2.90
CA ILE A 349 -5.51 21.59 4.07
C ILE A 349 -5.11 20.15 3.69
N ARG A 350 -5.58 19.65 2.55
CA ARG A 350 -5.20 18.34 2.04
C ARG A 350 -3.69 18.24 1.79
N THR A 351 -3.09 19.28 1.22
CA THR A 351 -1.64 19.35 0.99
C THR A 351 -0.86 19.24 2.30
N VAL A 352 -1.28 20.00 3.32
CA VAL A 352 -0.68 19.94 4.66
C VAL A 352 -0.84 18.53 5.25
N ALA A 353 -2.02 17.92 5.13
CA ALA A 353 -2.25 16.55 5.60
C ALA A 353 -1.31 15.53 4.94
N VAL A 354 -1.07 15.65 3.63
CA VAL A 354 -0.13 14.76 2.90
C VAL A 354 1.32 14.99 3.37
N ILE A 355 1.72 16.22 3.70
CA ILE A 355 3.04 16.50 4.29
C ILE A 355 3.19 15.76 5.64
N PHE A 356 2.16 15.78 6.48
CA PHE A 356 2.14 15.02 7.74
C PHE A 356 2.19 13.51 7.49
N GLU A 357 1.48 12.98 6.49
CA GLU A 357 1.55 11.57 6.08
C GLU A 357 2.99 11.17 5.67
N ILE A 358 3.63 11.98 4.83
CA ILE A 358 5.01 11.73 4.36
C ILE A 358 6.00 11.82 5.52
N SER A 359 5.83 12.78 6.45
CA SER A 359 6.72 12.93 7.60
C SER A 359 6.77 11.67 8.48
N ALA A 360 5.67 10.92 8.54
CA ALA A 360 5.62 9.65 9.26
C ALA A 360 6.62 8.62 8.71
N THR A 361 6.95 8.65 7.42
CA THR A 361 7.90 7.73 6.80
C THR A 361 9.34 7.93 7.31
N TRP A 362 9.67 9.12 7.79
CA TRP A 362 10.96 9.41 8.43
C TRP A 362 10.92 9.23 9.94
N ILE A 363 9.80 9.62 10.58
CA ILE A 363 9.62 9.54 12.03
C ILE A 363 9.51 8.09 12.48
N ALA A 364 8.73 7.25 11.76
CA ALA A 364 8.44 5.90 12.20
C ALA A 364 9.68 5.00 12.28
N PRO A 365 10.61 4.96 11.30
CA PRO A 365 11.84 4.17 11.43
C PRO A 365 12.70 4.61 12.63
N GLY A 366 12.81 5.91 12.90
CA GLY A 366 13.54 6.46 14.04
C GLY A 366 12.95 6.06 15.39
N VAL A 367 11.62 6.01 15.49
CA VAL A 367 10.92 5.53 16.70
C VAL A 367 11.06 4.02 16.84
N MET A 368 10.87 3.25 15.74
CA MET A 368 11.00 1.80 15.73
C MET A 368 12.40 1.32 16.08
N SER A 369 13.46 2.02 15.63
CA SER A 369 14.84 1.67 15.96
C SER A 369 15.15 1.81 17.45
N ARG A 370 14.45 2.71 18.18
CA ARG A 370 14.66 2.95 19.62
C ARG A 370 13.84 2.02 20.51
N MET A 371 12.62 1.66 20.12
CA MET A 371 11.71 0.93 21.02
C MET A 371 11.08 -0.34 20.42
N GLY A 372 11.43 -0.67 19.17
CA GLY A 372 10.88 -1.80 18.41
C GLY A 372 9.49 -1.52 17.83
N PRO A 373 9.07 -2.29 16.77
CA PRO A 373 7.85 -2.02 16.01
C PRO A 373 6.58 -2.17 16.88
N VAL A 374 6.54 -3.12 17.80
CA VAL A 374 5.36 -3.37 18.65
C VAL A 374 5.06 -2.21 19.61
N ARG A 375 6.09 -1.62 20.24
CA ARG A 375 5.90 -0.45 21.12
C ARG A 375 5.63 0.81 20.30
N ALA A 376 6.37 0.99 19.21
CA ALA A 376 6.18 2.12 18.31
C ALA A 376 4.74 2.17 17.77
N GLY A 377 4.18 1.03 17.36
CA GLY A 377 2.80 0.92 16.92
C GLY A 377 1.79 1.38 17.98
N MET A 378 1.99 1.02 19.25
CA MET A 378 1.14 1.49 20.35
C MET A 378 1.22 3.02 20.52
N TRP A 379 2.42 3.61 20.45
CA TRP A 379 2.60 5.05 20.55
C TRP A 379 1.95 5.80 19.40
N PHE A 380 2.13 5.34 18.17
CA PHE A 380 1.51 5.97 17.00
C PHE A 380 -0.02 5.89 17.04
N LEU A 381 -0.57 4.75 17.44
CA LEU A 381 -2.02 4.58 17.56
C LEU A 381 -2.58 5.46 18.70
N SER A 382 -1.88 5.55 19.84
CA SER A 382 -2.26 6.47 20.93
C SER A 382 -2.21 7.94 20.48
N TRP A 383 -1.18 8.34 19.73
CA TRP A 383 -1.08 9.67 19.11
C TRP A 383 -2.29 9.97 18.23
N GLN A 384 -2.67 9.03 17.35
CA GLN A 384 -3.85 9.17 16.49
C GLN A 384 -5.12 9.35 17.32
N MET A 385 -5.31 8.52 18.35
CA MET A 385 -6.49 8.58 19.22
C MET A 385 -6.61 9.92 19.95
N ILE A 386 -5.51 10.45 20.49
CA ILE A 386 -5.50 11.72 21.23
C ILE A 386 -5.91 12.88 20.33
N TRP A 387 -5.26 13.04 19.18
CA TRP A 387 -5.54 14.15 18.26
C TRP A 387 -6.95 14.08 17.67
N LEU A 388 -7.40 12.88 17.26
CA LEU A 388 -8.76 12.71 16.74
C LEU A 388 -9.81 12.96 17.81
N THR A 389 -9.60 12.49 19.04
CA THR A 389 -10.55 12.76 20.13
C THR A 389 -10.65 14.25 20.41
N GLY A 390 -9.50 14.95 20.48
CA GLY A 390 -9.49 16.41 20.65
C GLY A 390 -10.27 17.12 19.54
N GLY A 391 -10.01 16.74 18.28
CA GLY A 391 -10.71 17.30 17.12
C GLY A 391 -12.21 17.01 17.13
N VAL A 392 -12.62 15.77 17.42
CA VAL A 392 -14.03 15.36 17.49
C VAL A 392 -14.76 16.03 18.66
N VAL A 393 -14.14 16.15 19.82
CA VAL A 393 -14.73 16.86 20.97
C VAL A 393 -14.94 18.34 20.65
N GLY A 394 -13.94 19.01 20.02
CA GLY A 394 -14.08 20.37 19.56
C GLY A 394 -15.20 20.54 18.52
N PHE A 395 -15.27 19.60 17.57
CA PHE A 395 -16.33 19.52 16.56
C PHE A 395 -17.74 19.42 17.16
N LEU A 396 -17.93 18.51 18.13
CA LEU A 396 -19.23 18.29 18.77
C LEU A 396 -19.66 19.48 19.66
N ARG A 397 -18.71 20.16 20.31
CA ARG A 397 -19.00 21.34 21.13
C ARG A 397 -19.30 22.57 20.27
N GLY A 398 -18.58 22.77 19.17
CA GLY A 398 -18.80 23.89 18.25
C GLY A 398 -20.13 23.79 17.49
N GLY A 399 -20.64 22.56 17.21
CA GLY A 399 -21.93 22.35 16.55
C GLY A 399 -23.16 22.41 17.49
N GLY A 400 -22.97 22.49 18.81
CA GLY A 400 -24.05 22.49 19.81
C GLY A 400 -24.50 23.88 20.30
N GLY A 401 -23.78 24.92 19.98
CA GLY A 401 -24.14 26.28 20.35
C GLY A 401 -25.08 26.90 19.30
N LYS A 402 -26.38 26.87 19.55
CA LYS A 402 -27.29 27.88 18.97
C LYS A 402 -26.96 29.23 19.58
N ASN A 403 -25.90 29.85 19.11
CA ASN A 403 -25.75 31.29 19.30
C ASN A 403 -26.46 31.97 18.13
N ASP A 404 -27.33 32.89 18.45
CA ASP A 404 -28.20 33.68 17.56
C ASP A 404 -27.43 34.58 16.56
N ASP A 405 -26.10 34.53 16.59
CA ASP A 405 -25.21 35.24 15.66
C ASP A 405 -24.67 34.27 14.62
N GLY A 406 -25.19 34.45 13.40
CA GLY A 406 -25.03 33.62 12.23
C GLY A 406 -23.65 33.01 11.94
N ASP A 407 -23.69 31.84 11.30
CA ASP A 407 -22.68 31.20 10.42
C ASP A 407 -21.31 30.79 10.98
N ASP A 408 -20.76 31.42 12.01
CA ASP A 408 -19.38 31.16 12.50
C ASP A 408 -19.23 29.83 13.27
N GLY A 409 -20.29 29.29 13.84
CA GLY A 409 -20.25 28.07 14.65
C GLY A 409 -19.91 26.81 13.87
N GLY A 410 -20.41 26.69 12.65
CA GLY A 410 -20.18 25.55 11.76
C GLY A 410 -18.73 25.51 11.26
N PHE A 411 -18.19 26.65 10.87
CA PHE A 411 -16.81 26.82 10.43
C PHE A 411 -15.81 26.49 11.54
N LEU A 412 -16.05 27.00 12.76
CA LEU A 412 -15.19 26.72 13.91
C LEU A 412 -15.19 25.24 14.30
N ALA A 413 -16.38 24.61 14.30
CA ALA A 413 -16.52 23.18 14.55
C ALA A 413 -15.73 22.34 13.52
N ALA A 414 -15.88 22.64 12.24
CA ALA A 414 -15.15 21.98 11.16
C ALA A 414 -13.63 22.20 11.29
N SER A 415 -13.20 23.40 11.73
CA SER A 415 -11.77 23.71 11.93
C SER A 415 -11.13 22.84 13.01
N TRP A 416 -11.80 22.59 14.14
CA TRP A 416 -11.32 21.67 15.17
C TRP A 416 -11.15 20.25 14.63
N LEU A 417 -12.12 19.78 13.83
CA LEU A 417 -12.04 18.48 13.20
C LEU A 417 -10.86 18.38 12.22
N VAL A 418 -10.66 19.41 11.40
CA VAL A 418 -9.53 19.51 10.46
C VAL A 418 -8.19 19.40 11.17
N VAL A 419 -7.98 20.19 12.22
CA VAL A 419 -6.71 20.16 13.01
C VAL A 419 -6.49 18.77 13.59
N GLY A 420 -7.51 18.16 14.20
CA GLY A 420 -7.43 16.81 14.75
C GLY A 420 -7.08 15.77 13.70
N VAL A 421 -7.71 15.83 12.54
CA VAL A 421 -7.45 14.90 11.41
C VAL A 421 -6.05 15.08 10.86
N VAL A 422 -5.58 16.31 10.60
CA VAL A 422 -4.23 16.58 10.07
C VAL A 422 -3.16 16.06 11.02
N ALA A 423 -3.24 16.40 12.31
CA ALA A 423 -2.25 15.99 13.31
C ALA A 423 -2.25 14.47 13.54
N SER A 424 -3.41 13.82 13.40
CA SER A 424 -3.53 12.36 13.54
C SER A 424 -2.85 11.56 12.42
N ARG A 425 -2.55 12.19 11.26
CA ARG A 425 -1.95 11.50 10.10
C ARG A 425 -0.61 10.86 10.40
N VAL A 426 0.23 11.52 11.19
CA VAL A 426 1.52 10.93 11.61
C VAL A 426 1.30 9.62 12.38
N GLY A 427 0.31 9.61 13.27
CA GLY A 427 -0.05 8.41 14.03
C GLY A 427 -0.56 7.28 13.15
N LEU A 428 -1.48 7.58 12.21
CA LEU A 428 -2.04 6.60 11.29
C LEU A 428 -0.96 5.93 10.43
N TRP A 429 -0.15 6.72 9.74
CA TRP A 429 0.88 6.18 8.84
C TRP A 429 2.07 5.59 9.58
N GLY A 430 2.41 6.12 10.76
CA GLY A 430 3.40 5.50 11.63
C GLY A 430 2.95 4.13 12.14
N PHE A 431 1.67 3.98 12.50
CA PHE A 431 1.09 2.70 12.88
C PHE A 431 1.03 1.71 11.71
N ASP A 432 0.62 2.18 10.52
CA ASP A 432 0.60 1.37 9.29
C ASP A 432 1.96 0.73 9.02
N LEU A 433 3.04 1.51 9.05
CA LEU A 433 4.40 1.00 8.86
C LEU A 433 4.79 -0.01 9.94
N CYS A 434 4.45 0.23 11.21
CA CYS A 434 4.73 -0.72 12.29
C CYS A 434 3.97 -2.03 12.12
N ALA A 435 2.68 -1.96 11.76
CA ALA A 435 1.84 -3.13 11.56
C ALA A 435 2.33 -3.96 10.37
N GLN A 436 2.71 -3.31 9.26
CA GLN A 436 3.26 -4.00 8.09
C GLN A 436 4.56 -4.75 8.41
N ILE A 437 5.47 -4.14 9.18
CA ILE A 437 6.71 -4.80 9.61
C ILE A 437 6.39 -6.02 10.49
N ILE A 438 5.48 -5.87 11.46
CA ILE A 438 5.07 -6.98 12.32
C ILE A 438 4.48 -8.13 11.48
N ILE A 439 3.64 -7.83 10.49
CA ILE A 439 3.06 -8.83 9.60
C ILE A 439 4.14 -9.52 8.76
N GLN A 440 5.11 -8.75 8.23
CA GLN A 440 6.21 -9.29 7.45
C GLN A 440 7.15 -10.18 8.27
N GLU A 441 7.34 -9.90 9.56
CA GLU A 441 8.15 -10.71 10.46
C GLU A 441 7.43 -12.00 10.89
N GLU A 442 6.11 -11.92 11.20
CA GLU A 442 5.34 -13.04 11.75
C GLU A 442 4.86 -14.02 10.66
N VAL A 443 4.54 -13.54 9.45
CA VAL A 443 3.98 -14.37 8.38
C VAL A 443 5.11 -14.96 7.52
N SER A 444 5.12 -16.29 7.39
CA SER A 444 6.12 -17.00 6.59
C SER A 444 6.07 -16.59 5.10
N PRO A 445 7.23 -16.50 4.41
CA PRO A 445 7.30 -16.05 3.02
C PRO A 445 6.32 -16.74 2.06
N PRO A 446 6.13 -18.09 2.07
CA PRO A 446 5.23 -18.77 1.13
C PRO A 446 3.74 -18.45 1.35
N THR A 447 3.33 -18.08 2.57
CA THR A 447 1.92 -17.80 2.91
C THR A 447 1.62 -16.30 2.98
N ARG A 448 2.65 -15.45 2.87
CA ARG A 448 2.51 -13.98 3.01
C ARG A 448 1.57 -13.39 1.97
N GLY A 449 1.63 -13.87 0.73
CA GLY A 449 0.74 -13.40 -0.34
C GLY A 449 -0.74 -13.65 -0.03
N THR A 450 -1.08 -14.85 0.42
CA THR A 450 -2.46 -15.21 0.82
C THR A 450 -2.92 -14.37 2.01
N PHE A 451 -2.08 -14.21 3.03
CA PHE A 451 -2.40 -13.39 4.20
C PHE A 451 -2.68 -11.94 3.83
N SER A 452 -1.78 -11.30 3.05
CA SER A 452 -1.92 -9.90 2.62
C SER A 452 -3.10 -9.68 1.68
N SER A 453 -3.48 -10.67 0.86
CA SER A 453 -4.66 -10.59 0.01
C SER A 453 -5.95 -10.51 0.84
N ILE A 454 -6.05 -11.32 1.91
CA ILE A 454 -7.21 -11.30 2.80
C ILE A 454 -7.24 -9.99 3.61
N GLU A 455 -6.10 -9.53 4.11
CA GLU A 455 -5.97 -8.24 4.77
C GLU A 455 -6.48 -7.10 3.89
N SER A 456 -6.02 -7.04 2.64
CA SER A 456 -6.46 -6.04 1.66
C SER A 456 -7.98 -6.12 1.39
N SER A 457 -8.55 -7.33 1.39
CA SER A 457 -10.00 -7.53 1.25
C SER A 457 -10.76 -6.94 2.44
N PHE A 458 -10.27 -7.10 3.67
CA PHE A 458 -10.85 -6.45 4.86
C PHE A 458 -10.71 -4.92 4.80
N GLN A 459 -9.55 -4.40 4.40
CA GLN A 459 -9.34 -2.96 4.22
C GLN A 459 -10.36 -2.37 3.25
N ASN A 460 -10.52 -2.98 2.07
CA ASN A 460 -11.50 -2.55 1.08
C ASN A 460 -12.94 -2.65 1.60
N THR A 461 -13.27 -3.71 2.36
CA THR A 461 -14.60 -3.89 2.96
C THR A 461 -14.91 -2.79 3.97
N PHE A 462 -13.96 -2.44 4.83
CA PHE A 462 -14.14 -1.35 5.79
C PHE A 462 -14.21 0.02 5.11
N GLU A 463 -13.44 0.24 4.05
CA GLU A 463 -13.55 1.45 3.23
C GLU A 463 -14.93 1.58 2.59
N LEU A 464 -15.44 0.52 1.96
CA LEU A 464 -16.81 0.48 1.41
C LEU A 464 -17.86 0.74 2.48
N ALA A 465 -17.70 0.17 3.67
CA ALA A 465 -18.61 0.39 4.80
C ALA A 465 -18.60 1.85 5.27
N SER A 466 -17.45 2.57 5.18
CA SER A 466 -17.38 4.00 5.48
C SER A 466 -18.19 4.84 4.49
N PHE A 467 -18.16 4.51 3.19
CA PHE A 467 -19.00 5.17 2.18
C PHE A 467 -20.48 4.86 2.39
N ALA A 468 -20.81 3.61 2.75
CA ALA A 468 -22.20 3.24 3.08
C ALA A 468 -22.73 4.01 4.29
N ALA A 469 -21.92 4.22 5.33
CA ALA A 469 -22.30 5.02 6.50
C ALA A 469 -22.63 6.47 6.10
N THR A 470 -21.86 7.09 5.20
CA THR A 470 -22.13 8.45 4.71
C THR A 470 -23.29 8.53 3.72
N MET A 471 -23.68 7.43 3.09
CA MET A 471 -24.92 7.36 2.31
C MET A 471 -26.16 7.36 3.22
N VAL A 472 -26.11 6.61 4.33
CA VAL A 472 -27.19 6.57 5.33
C VAL A 472 -27.35 7.94 5.99
N PHE A 473 -26.23 8.55 6.38
CA PHE A 473 -26.18 9.87 7.01
C PHE A 473 -25.70 10.93 6.01
N SER A 474 -26.48 11.15 4.95
CA SER A 474 -26.10 11.95 3.81
C SER A 474 -26.21 13.47 3.99
N ARG A 475 -26.85 13.93 5.06
CA ARG A 475 -26.98 15.37 5.36
C ARG A 475 -25.76 15.90 6.10
N PRO A 476 -25.29 17.13 5.81
CA PRO A 476 -24.15 17.72 6.53
C PRO A 476 -24.34 17.82 8.05
N ASP A 477 -25.57 18.08 8.54
CA ASP A 477 -25.93 18.11 9.96
C ASP A 477 -25.83 16.73 10.62
N GLN A 478 -25.98 15.66 9.86
CA GLN A 478 -25.83 14.27 10.30
C GLN A 478 -24.38 13.76 10.24
N PHE A 479 -23.44 14.51 9.69
CA PHE A 479 -22.05 14.09 9.55
C PHE A 479 -21.38 13.70 10.87
N ARG A 480 -21.90 14.21 11.99
CA ARG A 480 -21.49 13.80 13.35
C ARG A 480 -21.58 12.28 13.59
N TYR A 481 -22.54 11.56 13.00
CA TYR A 481 -22.68 10.12 13.19
C TYR A 481 -21.56 9.33 12.50
N PRO A 482 -21.27 9.50 11.20
CA PRO A 482 -20.10 8.89 10.57
C PRO A 482 -18.77 9.26 11.26
N VAL A 483 -18.61 10.49 11.75
CA VAL A 483 -17.43 10.91 12.53
C VAL A 483 -17.30 10.09 13.81
N LEU A 484 -18.37 9.94 14.58
CA LEU A 484 -18.38 9.14 15.81
C LEU A 484 -18.15 7.65 15.52
N MET A 485 -18.74 7.10 14.45
CA MET A 485 -18.50 5.72 14.04
C MET A 485 -17.03 5.48 13.69
N SER A 486 -16.42 6.40 12.94
CA SER A 486 -14.99 6.33 12.60
C SER A 486 -14.09 6.45 13.85
N CYS A 487 -14.43 7.34 14.76
CA CYS A 487 -13.74 7.47 16.04
C CYS A 487 -13.85 6.16 16.85
N GLY A 488 -15.04 5.58 16.94
CA GLY A 488 -15.29 4.28 17.57
C GLY A 488 -14.45 3.16 16.97
N ALA A 489 -14.35 3.09 15.62
CA ALA A 489 -13.54 2.10 14.93
C ALA A 489 -12.05 2.22 15.30
N ILE A 490 -11.52 3.44 15.43
CA ILE A 490 -10.14 3.68 15.85
C ILE A 490 -9.91 3.20 17.29
N TYR A 491 -10.86 3.42 18.20
CA TYR A 491 -10.77 2.90 19.57
C TYR A 491 -10.82 1.38 19.63
N VAL A 492 -11.68 0.75 18.80
CA VAL A 492 -11.72 -0.72 18.66
C VAL A 492 -10.39 -1.24 18.11
N ALA A 493 -9.83 -0.60 17.07
CA ALA A 493 -8.51 -0.92 16.55
C ALA A 493 -7.43 -0.82 17.64
N GLY A 494 -7.47 0.24 18.47
CA GLY A 494 -6.59 0.42 19.62
C GLY A 494 -6.71 -0.70 20.65
N ALA A 495 -7.93 -1.12 20.96
CA ALA A 495 -8.18 -2.22 21.90
C ALA A 495 -7.67 -3.57 21.35
N LEU A 496 -7.90 -3.85 20.05
CA LEU A 496 -7.40 -5.07 19.40
C LEU A 496 -5.87 -5.11 19.39
N TYR A 497 -5.24 -3.99 19.06
CA TYR A 497 -3.77 -3.91 19.08
C TYR A 497 -3.22 -4.01 20.51
N ALA A 498 -3.87 -3.39 21.49
CA ALA A 498 -3.49 -3.54 22.91
C ALA A 498 -3.62 -5.00 23.37
N ALA A 499 -4.65 -5.72 22.93
CA ALA A 499 -4.81 -7.15 23.21
C ALA A 499 -3.66 -7.98 22.59
N PHE A 500 -3.21 -7.65 21.36
CA PHE A 500 -2.03 -8.25 20.75
C PHE A 500 -0.78 -8.01 21.59
N VAL A 501 -0.51 -6.76 21.98
CA VAL A 501 0.65 -6.40 22.80
C VAL A 501 0.64 -7.13 24.13
N ARG A 502 -0.54 -7.23 24.77
CA ARG A 502 -0.71 -7.96 26.03
C ARG A 502 -0.44 -9.45 25.89
N ARG A 503 -0.95 -10.09 24.82
CA ARG A 503 -0.69 -11.53 24.55
C ARG A 503 0.80 -11.81 24.36
N ARG A 504 1.52 -10.91 23.68
CA ARG A 504 2.95 -11.09 23.38
C ARG A 504 3.87 -10.80 24.56
N ARG A 505 3.49 -9.90 25.48
CA ARG A 505 4.34 -9.38 26.55
C ARG A 505 3.86 -9.67 27.97
N GLY A 506 2.65 -10.18 28.13
CA GLY A 506 2.04 -10.40 29.44
C GLY A 506 1.58 -9.13 30.16
N HIS A 507 2.04 -7.92 29.76
CA HIS A 507 1.67 -6.64 30.36
C HIS A 507 1.71 -5.49 29.34
N LEU A 508 0.84 -4.49 29.50
CA LEU A 508 0.68 -3.36 28.56
C LEU A 508 1.62 -2.20 28.86
N LEU A 509 1.94 -1.95 30.12
CA LEU A 509 2.70 -0.78 30.55
C LEU A 509 3.91 -1.22 31.38
N HIS A 510 5.10 -0.95 30.86
CA HIS A 510 6.29 -0.77 31.68
C HIS A 510 6.39 0.72 31.98
N PHE A 511 5.99 1.11 33.19
CA PHE A 511 6.52 2.32 33.76
C PHE A 511 8.01 2.02 34.08
N SER A 512 8.89 2.26 33.11
CA SER A 512 10.30 2.35 33.42
C SER A 512 10.42 3.47 34.42
N LYS A 513 11.02 3.15 35.58
CA LYS A 513 11.41 4.11 36.62
C LYS A 513 12.46 5.09 36.05
N CYS A 514 12.09 5.92 35.12
CA CYS A 514 12.92 6.98 34.56
C CYS A 514 12.55 8.37 35.09
N VAL A 515 11.79 8.40 36.22
CA VAL A 515 11.60 9.64 36.98
C VAL A 515 11.95 9.30 38.44
N GLY A 516 13.20 9.54 38.81
CA GLY A 516 13.69 9.47 40.18
C GLY A 516 14.66 8.33 40.46
N GLU A 517 15.92 8.55 40.17
CA GLU A 517 17.04 8.36 41.06
C GLU A 517 18.36 8.53 40.30
N VAL A 518 18.86 9.74 40.33
CA VAL A 518 20.29 9.99 40.31
C VAL A 518 20.76 9.61 41.72
N LYS A 519 21.25 8.36 41.89
CA LYS A 519 22.33 7.99 42.83
C LYS A 519 22.46 6.47 42.95
N GLY A 520 23.71 5.97 42.82
CA GLY A 520 24.08 4.68 43.38
C GLY A 520 24.42 3.57 42.40
N LYS A 521 25.64 3.62 41.89
CA LYS A 521 26.42 2.52 41.34
C LYS A 521 26.25 1.24 42.17
N LYS A 522 25.67 0.16 41.59
CA LYS A 522 26.09 -1.22 41.84
C LYS A 522 25.67 -2.16 40.71
N ARG A 523 26.63 -2.93 40.31
CA ARG A 523 26.68 -3.97 39.27
C ARG A 523 25.80 -5.14 39.70
N GLY A 524 24.93 -5.62 38.82
CA GLY A 524 24.12 -6.84 38.99
C GLY A 524 23.47 -7.21 37.65
N ASP A 525 23.93 -8.29 37.15
CA ASP A 525 23.53 -9.17 36.09
C ASP A 525 22.00 -9.20 35.88
N ASP A 526 21.51 -8.70 34.71
CA ASP A 526 20.18 -8.98 34.22
C ASP A 526 20.18 -9.03 32.67
N GLY A 527 19.68 -10.14 32.16
CA GLY A 527 19.69 -10.57 30.78
C GLY A 527 19.30 -9.51 29.76
N VAL A 528 20.22 -9.18 28.91
CA VAL A 528 20.03 -8.32 27.74
C VAL A 528 19.37 -9.13 26.64
N GLU A 529 18.09 -8.89 26.38
CA GLU A 529 17.45 -9.23 25.12
C GLU A 529 18.16 -8.46 23.98
N ARG A 530 18.90 -9.16 23.16
CA ARG A 530 19.55 -8.63 21.95
C ARG A 530 18.50 -8.21 20.92
N PRO A 531 18.62 -7.05 20.30
CA PRO A 531 17.81 -6.70 19.13
C PRO A 531 18.24 -7.55 17.93
N LEU A 532 17.26 -8.13 17.23
CA LEU A 532 17.37 -9.07 16.09
C LEU A 532 18.00 -8.48 14.79
N LEU A 533 18.63 -7.30 14.85
CA LEU A 533 19.25 -6.65 13.68
C LEU A 533 20.79 -6.74 13.66
N ALA A 534 21.43 -7.53 14.55
CA ALA A 534 22.89 -7.66 14.58
C ALA A 534 23.45 -8.86 13.78
N GLY A 535 22.64 -9.51 12.96
CA GLY A 535 23.00 -10.75 12.24
C GLY A 535 23.49 -10.61 10.81
N LEU A 536 23.78 -9.42 10.31
CA LEU A 536 24.16 -9.24 8.88
C LEU A 536 25.49 -8.53 8.63
N VAL A 537 26.36 -8.35 9.62
CA VAL A 537 27.75 -7.92 9.38
C VAL A 537 28.64 -8.59 10.42
N GLU A 538 29.14 -9.77 10.14
CA GLU A 538 30.44 -10.27 10.55
C GLU A 538 30.67 -11.61 9.84
N GLY A 539 31.28 -11.52 8.69
CA GLY A 539 32.04 -12.57 8.06
C GLY A 539 33.52 -12.22 8.16
N ASP A 540 34.22 -13.14 8.73
CA ASP A 540 35.64 -13.43 8.48
C ASP A 540 36.71 -12.50 9.10
N GLY A 541 37.53 -13.11 9.91
CA GLY A 541 38.80 -12.56 10.38
C GLY A 541 39.34 -13.35 11.57
N GLY A 542 39.93 -14.49 11.26
CA GLY A 542 40.52 -15.37 12.25
C GLY A 542 41.83 -14.86 12.88
N ARG A 543 42.26 -15.58 13.82
CA ARG A 543 43.61 -15.91 14.29
C ARG A 543 44.11 -15.33 15.60
N GLU A 544 44.26 -16.29 16.49
CA GLU A 544 45.49 -16.68 17.23
C GLU A 544 46.11 -15.71 18.20
N GLY A 545 46.27 -16.23 19.38
CA GLY A 545 47.61 -16.21 19.97
C GLY A 545 47.68 -15.81 21.43
N GLY A 546 47.84 -16.76 22.31
CA GLY A 546 49.04 -16.80 23.15
C GLY A 546 48.94 -16.34 24.61
N ARG A 547 48.88 -17.30 25.50
CA ARG A 547 49.73 -17.50 26.70
C ARG A 547 50.33 -16.30 27.42
N GLY A 548 50.20 -16.39 28.73
CA GLY A 548 51.24 -15.96 29.68
C GLY A 548 50.63 -15.19 30.86
N ARG A 549 50.33 -15.79 31.92
CA ARG A 549 51.16 -16.03 33.14
C ARG A 549 51.64 -14.77 33.86
N GLU A 550 51.24 -14.73 35.10
CA GLU A 550 51.95 -14.37 36.33
C GLU A 550 51.97 -12.90 36.77
N GLU A 551 51.42 -12.79 37.96
CA GLU A 551 52.01 -12.20 39.20
C GLU A 551 52.42 -10.70 39.14
N VAL A 552 51.77 -9.89 39.88
CA VAL A 552 51.97 -9.34 41.21
C VAL A 552 50.76 -8.47 41.59
#